data_5beaa85991935bfcb50f82ef452f4229
#
_entry.id   5beaa85991935bfcb50f82ef452f4229
#
_cell.length_a   1.000
_cell.length_b   1.000
_cell.length_c   1.000
_cell.angle_alpha   90.00
_cell.angle_beta   90.00
_cell.angle_gamma   90.00
#
_symmetry.space_group_name_H-M   'P 1'
#
loop_
_entity.id
_entity.type
_entity.pdbx_description
1 polymer ?
#
loop_
_entity_poly.entity_id
_entity_poly.type
_entity_poly.pdbx_seq_one_letter_code
_entity_poly.pdbx_strand_id
1 'polypeptide(L)'
;MMASYQKILLCYDGSREGRKALRCGADLALDLKAETHLLSVVDMRSSIAQSAGLLTDVACGSFEKTARDILQEGVEWLTERGVTAQGHFAFGHPVDEIANLANDLHVDLVVVGHRCRTGLSRWWMGAGNTPLLDRISCSILVACSGAHEQEQQAAA
;
A
#
# COMPACT_ATOMS: atom_id res chain seq x y z
N MET A 1 7.64 -27.63 -9.23
CA MET A 1 8.31 -26.41 -8.81
C MET A 1 7.43 -25.67 -7.83
N MET A 2 7.97 -25.31 -6.69
CA MET A 2 7.25 -24.51 -5.70
C MET A 2 7.08 -23.09 -6.23
N ALA A 3 5.89 -22.49 -6.02
CA ALA A 3 5.71 -21.09 -6.33
C ALA A 3 6.70 -20.24 -5.52
N SER A 4 7.34 -19.29 -6.16
CA SER A 4 8.35 -18.44 -5.50
C SER A 4 7.76 -17.49 -4.46
N TYR A 5 6.46 -17.22 -4.54
CA TYR A 5 5.76 -16.32 -3.63
C TYR A 5 4.61 -17.06 -2.95
N GLN A 6 4.75 -17.27 -1.65
CA GLN A 6 3.75 -17.96 -0.80
C GLN A 6 3.02 -16.99 0.11
N LYS A 7 3.62 -15.85 0.41
CA LYS A 7 3.06 -14.82 1.29
C LYS A 7 3.25 -13.43 0.69
N ILE A 8 2.15 -12.73 0.46
CA ILE A 8 2.13 -11.44 -0.24
C ILE A 8 1.56 -10.35 0.67
N LEU A 9 2.24 -9.20 0.70
CA LEU A 9 1.76 -7.98 1.35
C LEU A 9 1.32 -6.97 0.29
N LEU A 10 0.04 -6.61 0.30
CA LEU A 10 -0.53 -5.56 -0.54
C LEU A 10 -0.60 -4.26 0.25
N CYS A 11 -0.20 -3.14 -0.36
CA CYS A 11 -0.29 -1.82 0.25
C CYS A 11 -1.40 -1.02 -0.43
N TYR A 12 -2.34 -0.50 0.37
CA TYR A 12 -3.53 0.17 -0.13
C TYR A 12 -3.82 1.45 0.66
N ASP A 13 -3.99 2.56 -0.03
CA ASP A 13 -4.23 3.90 0.52
C ASP A 13 -5.52 4.55 -0.02
N GLY A 14 -6.34 3.80 -0.76
CA GLY A 14 -7.53 4.32 -1.42
C GLY A 14 -7.26 5.13 -2.69
N SER A 15 -6.01 5.38 -3.03
CA SER A 15 -5.64 6.09 -4.25
C SER A 15 -5.88 5.23 -5.50
N ARG A 16 -5.86 5.88 -6.65
CA ARG A 16 -5.96 5.20 -7.96
C ARG A 16 -4.82 4.23 -8.18
N GLU A 17 -3.61 4.64 -7.83
CA GLU A 17 -2.40 3.83 -7.91
C GLU A 17 -2.46 2.65 -6.93
N GLY A 18 -2.97 2.87 -5.73
CA GLY A 18 -3.23 1.83 -4.74
C GLY A 18 -4.25 0.81 -5.22
N ARG A 19 -5.31 1.24 -5.92
CA ARG A 19 -6.30 0.33 -6.52
C ARG A 19 -5.69 -0.53 -7.65
N LYS A 20 -4.78 0.03 -8.43
CA LYS A 20 -4.05 -0.72 -9.44
C LYS A 20 -3.15 -1.79 -8.81
N ALA A 21 -2.43 -1.43 -7.75
CA ALA A 21 -1.63 -2.37 -6.98
C ALA A 21 -2.49 -3.48 -6.36
N LEU A 22 -3.64 -3.12 -5.80
CA LEU A 22 -4.59 -4.06 -5.23
C LEU A 22 -5.08 -5.08 -6.27
N ARG A 23 -5.38 -4.62 -7.47
CA ARG A 23 -5.83 -5.46 -8.59
C ARG A 23 -4.74 -6.42 -9.05
N CYS A 24 -3.52 -5.90 -9.29
CA CYS A 24 -2.37 -6.75 -9.64
C CYS A 24 -2.06 -7.77 -8.55
N GLY A 25 -2.12 -7.36 -7.30
CA GLY A 25 -1.87 -8.24 -6.16
C GLY A 25 -2.94 -9.31 -5.98
N ALA A 26 -4.20 -8.99 -6.24
CA ALA A 26 -5.30 -9.97 -6.21
C ALA A 26 -5.13 -11.07 -7.26
N ASP A 27 -4.79 -10.70 -8.48
CA ASP A 27 -4.55 -11.66 -9.57
C ASP A 27 -3.39 -12.60 -9.20
N LEU A 28 -2.27 -12.05 -8.71
CA LEU A 28 -1.14 -12.85 -8.26
C LEU A 28 -1.48 -13.76 -7.08
N ALA A 29 -2.23 -13.26 -6.11
CA ALA A 29 -2.63 -14.04 -4.94
C ALA A 29 -3.49 -15.24 -5.33
N LEU A 30 -4.39 -15.08 -6.30
CA LEU A 30 -5.22 -16.16 -6.82
C LEU A 30 -4.40 -17.19 -7.61
N ASP A 31 -3.55 -16.73 -8.52
CA ASP A 31 -2.74 -17.61 -9.36
C ASP A 31 -1.74 -18.43 -8.54
N LEU A 32 -1.15 -17.82 -7.52
CA LEU A 32 -0.14 -18.44 -6.67
C LEU A 32 -0.73 -19.14 -5.45
N LYS A 33 -2.01 -18.93 -5.15
CA LYS A 33 -2.68 -19.37 -3.91
C LYS A 33 -1.91 -18.91 -2.67
N ALA A 34 -1.43 -17.67 -2.69
CA ALA A 34 -0.59 -17.11 -1.65
C ALA A 34 -1.40 -16.64 -0.45
N GLU A 35 -0.83 -16.79 0.74
CA GLU A 35 -1.32 -16.12 1.94
C GLU A 35 -1.23 -14.61 1.72
N THR A 36 -2.33 -13.89 1.90
CA THR A 36 -2.45 -12.49 1.50
C THR A 36 -2.70 -11.60 2.70
N HIS A 37 -1.91 -10.54 2.81
CA HIS A 37 -2.05 -9.48 3.80
C HIS A 37 -2.29 -8.15 3.10
N LEU A 38 -3.10 -7.28 3.70
CA LEU A 38 -3.39 -5.94 3.22
C LEU A 38 -3.04 -4.92 4.28
N LEU A 39 -2.18 -3.95 3.95
CA LEU A 39 -1.76 -2.88 4.84
C LEU A 39 -2.29 -1.53 4.37
N SER A 40 -2.93 -0.80 5.28
CA SER A 40 -3.19 0.63 5.15
C SER A 40 -2.40 1.41 6.20
N VAL A 41 -1.68 2.44 5.76
CA VAL A 41 -0.86 3.29 6.62
C VAL A 41 -1.42 4.71 6.64
N VAL A 42 -1.59 5.26 7.82
CA VAL A 42 -1.86 6.67 8.02
C VAL A 42 -0.54 7.41 8.18
N ASP A 43 -0.21 8.24 7.18
CA ASP A 43 0.93 9.14 7.26
C ASP A 43 0.57 10.40 8.04
N MET A 44 0.92 10.42 9.31
CA MET A 44 0.66 11.55 10.21
C MET A 44 1.37 12.84 9.80
N ARG A 45 2.45 12.75 9.03
CA ARG A 45 3.21 13.93 8.60
C ARG A 45 2.49 14.72 7.53
N SER A 46 1.93 14.05 6.54
CA SER A 46 1.14 14.71 5.50
C SER A 46 -0.14 15.34 6.08
N SER A 47 -0.73 14.69 7.06
CA SER A 47 -1.90 15.19 7.79
C SER A 47 -1.58 16.41 8.65
N ILE A 48 -0.44 16.40 9.34
CA ILE A 48 0.04 17.54 10.17
C ILE A 48 0.36 18.75 9.29
N ALA A 49 1.03 18.54 8.17
CA ALA A 49 1.35 19.62 7.23
C ALA A 49 0.12 20.29 6.64
N GLN A 50 -0.97 19.52 6.46
CA GLN A 50 -2.24 20.04 5.92
C GLN A 50 -3.10 20.74 6.97
N SER A 51 -3.01 20.37 8.24
CA SER A 51 -3.88 20.88 9.30
C SER A 51 -3.34 22.11 10.04
N ALA A 52 -2.16 22.64 9.68
CA ALA A 52 -1.61 23.92 10.18
C ALA A 52 -1.76 24.15 11.71
N GLY A 53 -1.50 23.13 12.52
CA GLY A 53 -1.49 23.24 13.99
C GLY A 53 -2.83 22.95 14.68
N LEU A 54 -3.85 22.51 13.99
CA LEU A 54 -5.14 22.09 14.57
C LEU A 54 -5.22 20.57 14.80
N LEU A 55 -4.19 19.98 15.36
CA LEU A 55 -4.25 18.59 15.83
C LEU A 55 -5.02 18.55 17.16
N THR A 56 -6.33 18.49 17.03
CA THR A 56 -7.19 18.06 18.13
C THR A 56 -7.32 16.55 18.08
N ASP A 57 -7.57 15.92 19.23
CA ASP A 57 -7.85 14.48 19.32
C ASP A 57 -8.98 14.04 18.33
N VAL A 58 -9.89 14.95 18.02
CA VAL A 58 -10.97 14.76 17.07
C VAL A 58 -10.46 14.61 15.63
N ALA A 59 -9.46 15.40 15.22
CA ALA A 59 -8.88 15.28 13.87
C ALA A 59 -8.11 13.96 13.72
N CYS A 60 -7.35 13.54 14.72
CA CYS A 60 -6.67 12.24 14.70
C CYS A 60 -7.67 11.08 14.62
N GLY A 61 -8.76 11.12 15.35
CA GLY A 61 -9.81 10.12 15.30
C GLY A 61 -10.49 10.04 13.94
N SER A 62 -10.67 11.18 13.25
CA SER A 62 -11.24 11.23 11.91
C SER A 62 -10.32 10.60 10.85
N PHE A 63 -9.01 10.86 10.93
CA PHE A 63 -8.03 10.25 10.05
C PHE A 63 -7.92 8.73 10.25
N GLU A 64 -7.92 8.29 11.49
CA GLU A 64 -7.91 6.87 11.82
C GLU A 64 -9.17 6.18 11.25
N LYS A 65 -10.34 6.77 11.45
CA LYS A 65 -11.59 6.22 10.93
C LYS A 65 -11.54 6.09 9.41
N THR A 66 -11.14 7.13 8.70
CA THR A 66 -11.01 7.12 7.24
C THR A 66 -10.07 6.03 6.76
N ALA A 67 -8.93 5.86 7.40
CA ALA A 67 -7.96 4.83 7.02
C ALA A 67 -8.45 3.42 7.31
N ARG A 68 -9.20 3.22 8.40
CA ARG A 68 -9.84 1.93 8.69
C ARG A 68 -10.93 1.61 7.69
N ASP A 69 -11.71 2.62 7.27
CA ASP A 69 -12.73 2.47 6.22
C ASP A 69 -12.09 2.08 4.88
N ILE A 70 -10.96 2.69 4.51
CA ILE A 70 -10.17 2.32 3.32
C ILE A 70 -9.64 0.88 3.41
N LEU A 71 -9.11 0.48 4.56
CA LEU A 71 -8.65 -0.89 4.78
C LEU A 71 -9.80 -1.88 4.62
N GLN A 72 -10.93 -1.60 5.23
CA GLN A 72 -12.12 -2.44 5.15
C GLN A 72 -12.63 -2.55 3.71
N GLU A 73 -12.71 -1.46 2.98
CA GLU A 73 -13.04 -1.43 1.54
C GLU A 73 -12.11 -2.37 0.75
N GLY A 74 -10.81 -2.29 0.99
CA GLY A 74 -9.82 -3.13 0.31
C GLY A 74 -9.98 -4.62 0.63
N VAL A 75 -10.21 -4.97 1.89
CA VAL A 75 -10.45 -6.36 2.31
C VAL A 75 -11.73 -6.92 1.70
N GLU A 76 -12.82 -6.16 1.71
CA GLU A 76 -14.09 -6.55 1.12
C GLU A 76 -13.95 -6.76 -0.41
N TRP A 77 -13.28 -5.82 -1.08
CA TRP A 77 -13.02 -5.91 -2.51
C TRP A 77 -12.21 -7.17 -2.88
N LEU A 78 -11.21 -7.53 -2.07
CA LEU A 78 -10.43 -8.77 -2.25
C LEU A 78 -11.29 -10.00 -2.02
N THR A 79 -12.11 -10.00 -0.98
CA THR A 79 -13.01 -11.11 -0.63
C THR A 79 -14.01 -11.39 -1.75
N GLU A 80 -14.61 -10.35 -2.34
CA GLU A 80 -15.52 -10.48 -3.48
C GLU A 80 -14.86 -11.15 -4.70
N ARG A 81 -13.53 -11.04 -4.82
CA ARG A 81 -12.74 -11.69 -5.87
C ARG A 81 -12.17 -13.05 -5.49
N GLY A 82 -12.52 -13.56 -4.33
CA GLY A 82 -12.07 -14.87 -3.87
C GLY A 82 -10.70 -14.86 -3.18
N VAL A 83 -10.18 -13.68 -2.83
CA VAL A 83 -8.93 -13.53 -2.08
C VAL A 83 -9.25 -13.24 -0.62
N THR A 84 -8.90 -14.17 0.27
CA THR A 84 -8.99 -13.94 1.72
C THR A 84 -7.73 -13.21 2.18
N ALA A 85 -7.88 -11.96 2.59
CA ALA A 85 -6.76 -11.15 3.07
C ALA A 85 -6.91 -10.79 4.54
N GLN A 86 -5.79 -10.85 5.28
CA GLN A 86 -5.70 -10.32 6.63
C GLN A 86 -5.37 -8.84 6.58
N GLY A 87 -6.25 -8.00 7.13
CA GLY A 87 -6.07 -6.55 7.18
C GLY A 87 -5.13 -6.13 8.31
N HIS A 88 -4.26 -5.17 8.02
CA HIS A 88 -3.35 -4.53 8.98
C HIS A 88 -3.45 -3.01 8.84
N PHE A 89 -3.33 -2.36 9.97
CA PHE A 89 -3.41 -0.92 10.07
C PHE A 89 -2.20 -0.38 10.83
N ALA A 90 -1.60 0.71 10.36
CA ALA A 90 -0.45 1.31 11.01
C ALA A 90 -0.48 2.86 10.92
N PHE A 91 0.11 3.48 11.91
CA PHE A 91 0.42 4.91 11.91
C PHE A 91 1.91 5.11 11.72
N GLY A 92 2.31 5.98 10.84
CA GLY A 92 3.71 6.33 10.66
C GLY A 92 4.07 6.69 9.23
N HIS A 93 5.34 6.62 8.93
CA HIS A 93 5.82 6.80 7.57
C HIS A 93 5.56 5.53 6.74
N PRO A 94 4.88 5.61 5.58
CA PRO A 94 4.49 4.43 4.82
C PRO A 94 5.63 3.45 4.55
N VAL A 95 6.79 3.94 4.14
CA VAL A 95 7.97 3.10 3.86
C VAL A 95 8.43 2.33 5.09
N ASP A 96 8.45 2.97 6.25
CA ASP A 96 8.86 2.36 7.50
C ASP A 96 7.88 1.27 7.94
N GLU A 97 6.59 1.56 7.86
CA GLU A 97 5.55 0.61 8.26
C GLU A 97 5.44 -0.58 7.30
N ILE A 98 5.61 -0.36 6.00
CA ILE A 98 5.70 -1.43 5.01
C ILE A 98 6.88 -2.34 5.30
N ALA A 99 8.07 -1.77 5.52
CA ALA A 99 9.27 -2.55 5.81
C ALA A 99 9.13 -3.35 7.12
N ASN A 100 8.62 -2.72 8.17
CA ASN A 100 8.42 -3.37 9.46
C ASN A 100 7.46 -4.55 9.34
N LEU A 101 6.31 -4.36 8.75
CA LEU A 101 5.31 -5.43 8.62
C LEU A 101 5.79 -6.54 7.67
N ALA A 102 6.44 -6.19 6.56
CA ALA A 102 6.98 -7.17 5.62
C ALA A 102 8.01 -8.09 6.30
N ASN A 103 8.87 -7.52 7.14
CA ASN A 103 9.87 -8.29 7.87
C ASN A 103 9.23 -9.10 9.01
N ASP A 104 8.30 -8.55 9.76
CA ASP A 104 7.61 -9.23 10.87
C ASP A 104 6.81 -10.44 10.38
N LEU A 105 6.12 -10.32 9.27
CA LEU A 105 5.33 -11.38 8.65
C LEU A 105 6.18 -12.35 7.79
N HIS A 106 7.42 -12.01 7.50
CA HIS A 106 8.29 -12.75 6.58
C HIS A 106 7.65 -12.95 5.21
N VAL A 107 7.14 -11.87 4.62
CA VAL A 107 6.52 -11.93 3.29
C VAL A 107 7.56 -12.13 2.19
N ASP A 108 7.14 -12.76 1.10
CA ASP A 108 7.99 -13.03 -0.07
C ASP A 108 7.90 -11.92 -1.11
N LEU A 109 6.77 -11.21 -1.13
CA LEU A 109 6.47 -10.17 -2.10
C LEU A 109 5.68 -9.03 -1.46
N VAL A 110 6.12 -7.80 -1.70
CA VAL A 110 5.38 -6.57 -1.41
C VAL A 110 4.86 -5.98 -2.71
N VAL A 111 3.58 -5.62 -2.77
CA VAL A 111 2.97 -4.99 -3.94
C VAL A 111 2.55 -3.57 -3.57
N VAL A 112 3.06 -2.58 -4.28
CA VAL A 112 2.80 -1.16 -4.05
C VAL A 112 2.38 -0.44 -5.33
N GLY A 113 1.53 0.56 -5.21
CA GLY A 113 1.19 1.47 -6.31
C GLY A 113 2.13 2.68 -6.36
N HIS A 114 2.45 3.15 -7.54
CA HIS A 114 3.29 4.31 -7.74
C HIS A 114 2.77 5.22 -8.85
N ARG A 115 2.79 6.52 -8.57
CA ARG A 115 2.48 7.56 -9.56
C ARG A 115 3.76 8.03 -10.23
N CYS A 116 3.87 7.85 -11.55
CA CYS A 116 5.06 8.18 -12.34
C CYS A 116 5.33 9.69 -12.56
N ARG A 117 4.69 10.60 -11.81
CA ARG A 117 4.77 12.05 -12.06
C ARG A 117 5.94 12.77 -11.40
N THR A 118 6.50 12.23 -10.36
CA THR A 118 7.62 12.84 -9.63
C THR A 118 8.65 11.78 -9.33
N GLY A 119 9.91 12.07 -9.62
CA GLY A 119 10.99 11.10 -9.52
C GLY A 119 10.89 10.16 -8.32
N LEU A 120 11.24 8.93 -8.55
CA LEU A 120 11.23 7.79 -7.62
C LEU A 120 11.76 8.07 -6.21
N SER A 121 12.47 9.20 -6.02
CA SER A 121 13.30 9.40 -4.85
C SER A 121 12.55 9.68 -3.54
N ARG A 122 11.39 10.35 -3.58
CA ARG A 122 10.72 10.77 -2.33
C ARG A 122 9.87 9.69 -1.68
N TRP A 123 9.23 8.88 -2.50
CA TRP A 123 8.29 7.87 -2.01
C TRP A 123 8.97 6.62 -1.46
N TRP A 124 10.19 6.35 -1.97
CA TRP A 124 10.97 5.17 -1.62
C TRP A 124 11.89 5.36 -0.41
N MET A 125 11.97 6.58 0.11
CA MET A 125 12.81 6.91 1.26
C MET A 125 11.99 6.93 2.54
N GLY A 126 12.40 6.18 3.54
CA GLY A 126 11.85 6.22 4.89
C GLY A 126 12.18 7.52 5.63
N ALA A 127 11.64 7.68 6.84
CA ALA A 127 11.85 8.88 7.67
C ALA A 127 13.32 9.17 7.96
N GLY A 128 14.18 8.14 7.98
CA GLY A 128 15.63 8.24 8.16
C GLY A 128 16.44 8.31 6.89
N ASN A 129 15.83 8.66 5.74
CA ASN A 129 16.44 8.64 4.42
C ASN A 129 16.97 7.27 3.97
N THR A 130 16.51 6.18 4.56
CA THR A 130 16.86 4.83 4.14
C THR A 130 15.83 4.33 3.14
N PRO A 131 16.25 3.93 1.91
CA PRO A 131 15.33 3.42 0.91
C PRO A 131 14.60 2.15 1.38
N LEU A 132 13.37 1.97 0.90
CA LEU A 132 12.59 0.75 1.17
C LEU A 132 13.36 -0.52 0.76
N LEU A 133 14.05 -0.46 -0.38
CA LEU A 133 14.82 -1.59 -0.92
C LEU A 133 15.94 -2.08 0.00
N ASP A 134 16.51 -1.18 0.81
CA ASP A 134 17.58 -1.54 1.75
C ASP A 134 17.03 -2.11 3.07
N ARG A 135 15.73 -2.03 3.28
CA ARG A 135 15.08 -2.39 4.55
C ARG A 135 14.31 -3.69 4.51
N ILE A 136 14.03 -4.21 3.34
CA ILE A 136 13.29 -5.46 3.15
C ILE A 136 14.15 -6.52 2.49
N SER A 137 13.88 -7.78 2.83
CA SER A 137 14.58 -8.95 2.28
C SER A 137 13.73 -9.75 1.29
N CYS A 138 12.69 -9.14 0.73
CA CYS A 138 11.76 -9.77 -0.20
C CYS A 138 11.70 -9.02 -1.53
N SER A 139 10.97 -9.56 -2.49
CA SER A 139 10.70 -8.91 -3.77
C SER A 139 9.69 -7.78 -3.63
N ILE A 140 9.80 -6.77 -4.49
CA ILE A 140 8.82 -5.68 -4.61
C ILE A 140 8.27 -5.64 -6.03
N LEU A 141 6.96 -5.62 -6.14
CA LEU A 141 6.23 -5.32 -7.37
C LEU A 141 5.66 -3.92 -7.29
N VAL A 142 6.02 -3.07 -8.23
CA VAL A 142 5.51 -1.70 -8.33
C VAL A 142 4.50 -1.62 -9.46
N ALA A 143 3.24 -1.36 -9.12
CA ALA A 143 2.20 -1.10 -10.11
C ALA A 143 2.19 0.40 -10.45
N CYS A 144 2.69 0.74 -11.64
CA CYS A 144 2.76 2.12 -12.11
C CYS A 144 1.51 2.49 -12.90
N SER A 145 0.94 3.67 -12.65
CA SER A 145 -0.02 4.28 -13.56
C SER A 145 0.76 5.10 -14.60
N GLY A 146 0.80 4.61 -15.84
CA GLY A 146 1.50 5.27 -16.94
C GLY A 146 0.80 6.55 -17.40
N ALA A 147 1.56 7.47 -17.99
CA ALA A 147 1.03 8.71 -18.58
C ALA A 147 -0.02 8.44 -19.70
N HIS A 148 0.09 7.30 -20.39
CA HIS A 148 -0.82 6.93 -21.46
C HIS A 148 -2.25 6.56 -21.02
N GLU A 149 -2.44 6.10 -19.78
CA GLU A 149 -3.79 5.81 -19.26
C GLU A 149 -4.58 7.09 -18.95
N GLN A 150 -3.90 8.22 -18.78
CA GLN A 150 -4.54 9.51 -18.50
C GLN A 150 -5.11 10.17 -19.76
N GLU A 151 -4.50 9.94 -20.93
CA GLU A 151 -4.98 10.48 -22.20
C GLU A 151 -6.24 9.75 -22.69
N GLN A 152 -6.35 8.45 -22.45
CA GLN A 152 -7.52 7.66 -22.84
C GLN A 152 -8.78 7.99 -22.01
N GLN A 153 -8.62 8.44 -20.77
CA GLN A 153 -9.75 8.87 -19.94
C GLN A 153 -10.16 10.34 -20.14
N ALA A 154 -9.24 11.17 -20.59
CA ALA A 154 -9.55 12.56 -20.95
C ALA A 154 -10.20 12.67 -22.35
N ALA A 155 -10.10 11.66 -23.18
CA ALA A 155 -10.68 11.57 -24.53
C ALA A 155 -12.03 10.82 -24.58
N ALA A 156 -12.51 10.33 -23.44
CA ALA A 156 -13.79 9.62 -23.35
C ALA A 156 -14.92 10.53 -22.85
#